data_89077dc455b7a4b269d86923544ecc8c
#
_entry.id   89077dc455b7a4b269d86923544ecc8c
#
_cell.length_a   1.000
_cell.length_b   1.000
_cell.length_c   1.000
_cell.angle_alpha   90.00
_cell.angle_beta   90.00
_cell.angle_gamma   90.00
#
_symmetry.space_group_name_H-M   'P 1'
#
loop_
_entity.id
_entity.type
_entity.pdbx_description
1 polymer ?
#
loop_
_entity_poly.entity_id
_entity_poly.type
_entity_poly.pdbx_seq_one_letter_code
_entity_poly.pdbx_strand_id
1 'polypeptide(L)'
;CGDDEYTREVIKAGKEGKLKVLSKYGVGLDRIDLEAAKEFGIGVTNVPGINQVSVSEHVLALLFTFSKNIHLQYNSVQAGSWKRGIGSEIQGKTLGIIGLGAVGKELGKKAGALGMKVMAYDIFKDQEFLDKYSEINFSTDIDDIYSKCDVISLHLPHTKQTDKLINDIVITTKLKKQPIIINTA
;
A
#
# COMPACT_ATOMS: atom_id res chain seq x y z
N CYS A 1 -15.80 9.60 -11.16
CA CYS A 1 -14.55 9.82 -11.87
C CYS A 1 -13.54 8.72 -11.52
N GLY A 2 -12.70 8.38 -12.48
CA GLY A 2 -11.65 7.35 -12.35
C GLY A 2 -10.28 7.97 -12.00
N ASP A 3 -9.24 7.56 -12.71
CA ASP A 3 -7.85 7.97 -12.46
C ASP A 3 -7.39 9.14 -13.32
N ASP A 4 -8.33 9.80 -14.00
CA ASP A 4 -8.04 11.01 -14.77
C ASP A 4 -7.67 12.17 -13.84
N GLU A 5 -6.85 13.08 -14.35
CA GLU A 5 -6.47 14.29 -13.61
C GLU A 5 -7.56 15.36 -13.73
N TYR A 6 -8.02 15.82 -12.58
CA TYR A 6 -8.97 16.92 -12.45
C TYR A 6 -8.20 18.17 -11.98
N THR A 7 -7.49 18.78 -12.95
CA THR A 7 -6.73 20.01 -12.71
C THR A 7 -7.67 21.20 -12.53
N ARG A 8 -7.11 22.33 -12.10
CA ARG A 8 -7.84 23.59 -11.93
C ARG A 8 -8.59 23.99 -13.20
N GLU A 9 -7.97 23.84 -14.36
CA GLU A 9 -8.57 24.19 -15.67
C GLU A 9 -9.75 23.29 -15.99
N VAL A 10 -9.63 21.99 -15.74
CA VAL A 10 -10.71 21.01 -15.97
C VAL A 10 -11.89 21.30 -15.06
N ILE A 11 -11.64 21.56 -13.78
CA ILE A 11 -12.66 21.87 -12.78
C ILE A 11 -13.38 23.19 -13.12
N LYS A 12 -12.63 24.22 -13.56
CA LYS A 12 -13.19 25.50 -13.99
C LYS A 12 -14.08 25.33 -15.21
N ALA A 13 -13.61 24.64 -16.24
CA ALA A 13 -14.44 24.35 -17.43
C ALA A 13 -15.69 23.53 -17.08
N GLY A 14 -15.55 22.57 -16.16
CA GLY A 14 -16.68 21.82 -15.64
C GLY A 14 -17.72 22.69 -14.94
N LYS A 15 -17.29 23.68 -14.17
CA LYS A 15 -18.17 24.65 -13.50
C LYS A 15 -18.98 25.47 -14.52
N GLU A 16 -18.35 25.94 -15.59
CA GLU A 16 -19.02 26.61 -16.70
C GLU A 16 -20.05 25.68 -17.38
N GLY A 17 -19.74 24.38 -17.49
CA GLY A 17 -20.62 23.31 -17.95
C GLY A 17 -21.65 22.80 -16.95
N LYS A 18 -21.85 23.47 -15.80
CA LYS A 18 -22.80 23.12 -14.72
C LYS A 18 -22.38 21.92 -13.84
N LEU A 19 -21.10 21.54 -13.80
CA LEU A 19 -20.60 20.55 -12.86
C LEU A 19 -20.84 21.01 -11.41
N LYS A 20 -21.38 20.14 -10.57
CA LYS A 20 -21.66 20.41 -9.16
C LYS A 20 -20.89 19.50 -8.22
N VAL A 21 -20.65 18.26 -8.66
CA VAL A 21 -20.03 17.22 -7.83
C VAL A 21 -19.07 16.37 -8.66
N LEU A 22 -17.89 16.09 -8.08
CA LEU A 22 -16.95 15.05 -8.53
C LEU A 22 -17.07 13.88 -7.56
N SER A 23 -17.56 12.74 -8.02
CA SER A 23 -17.65 11.52 -7.23
C SER A 23 -16.55 10.56 -7.66
N LYS A 24 -15.53 10.38 -6.80
CA LYS A 24 -14.41 9.48 -7.06
C LYS A 24 -14.81 8.03 -6.79
N TYR A 25 -14.69 7.18 -7.81
CA TYR A 25 -14.78 5.73 -7.63
C TYR A 25 -13.43 5.22 -7.11
N GLY A 26 -13.25 5.27 -5.80
CA GLY A 26 -12.03 4.91 -5.10
C GLY A 26 -11.79 5.73 -3.84
N VAL A 27 -10.65 5.53 -3.20
CA VAL A 27 -10.28 6.19 -1.93
C VAL A 27 -9.42 7.43 -2.17
N GLY A 28 -8.42 7.35 -3.07
CA GLY A 28 -7.45 8.42 -3.31
C GLY A 28 -8.06 9.64 -4.00
N LEU A 29 -7.68 10.84 -3.56
CA LEU A 29 -8.10 12.13 -4.13
C LEU A 29 -6.92 12.91 -4.73
N ASP A 30 -5.76 12.30 -4.83
CA ASP A 30 -4.50 12.88 -5.29
C ASP A 30 -4.54 13.41 -6.73
N ARG A 31 -5.46 12.90 -7.55
CA ARG A 31 -5.71 13.35 -8.92
C ARG A 31 -6.74 14.48 -9.05
N ILE A 32 -7.26 15.01 -7.93
CA ILE A 32 -8.26 16.07 -7.93
C ILE A 32 -7.68 17.30 -7.23
N ASP A 33 -7.67 18.44 -7.89
CA ASP A 33 -7.33 19.72 -7.28
C ASP A 33 -8.47 20.15 -6.32
N LEU A 34 -8.32 19.73 -5.04
CA LEU A 34 -9.32 19.98 -4.00
C LEU A 34 -9.48 21.48 -3.70
N GLU A 35 -8.41 22.26 -3.85
CA GLU A 35 -8.46 23.71 -3.63
C GLU A 35 -9.28 24.39 -4.73
N ALA A 36 -9.05 24.00 -5.98
CA ALA A 36 -9.87 24.48 -7.09
C ALA A 36 -11.33 24.06 -6.95
N ALA A 37 -11.59 22.80 -6.57
CA ALA A 37 -12.96 22.32 -6.35
C ALA A 37 -13.68 23.17 -5.29
N LYS A 38 -13.02 23.44 -4.18
CA LYS A 38 -13.54 24.30 -3.12
C LYS A 38 -13.80 25.75 -3.60
N GLU A 39 -12.85 26.33 -4.32
CA GLU A 39 -12.95 27.71 -4.86
C GLU A 39 -14.14 27.84 -5.81
N PHE A 40 -14.35 26.87 -6.70
CA PHE A 40 -15.44 26.89 -7.67
C PHE A 40 -16.75 26.31 -7.11
N GLY A 41 -16.80 25.93 -5.82
CA GLY A 41 -18.00 25.40 -5.16
C GLY A 41 -18.47 24.07 -5.74
N ILE A 42 -17.51 23.21 -6.12
CA ILE A 42 -17.78 21.84 -6.61
C ILE A 42 -17.54 20.87 -5.46
N GLY A 43 -18.58 20.09 -5.11
CA GLY A 43 -18.45 19.03 -4.10
C GLY A 43 -17.53 17.92 -4.59
N VAL A 44 -16.70 17.38 -3.69
CA VAL A 44 -15.88 16.18 -3.98
C VAL A 44 -16.25 15.10 -2.97
N THR A 45 -16.53 13.90 -3.48
CA THR A 45 -16.82 12.72 -2.67
C THR A 45 -15.95 11.54 -3.10
N ASN A 46 -15.63 10.68 -2.15
CA ASN A 46 -14.92 9.43 -2.39
C ASN A 46 -15.55 8.29 -1.58
N VAL A 47 -15.01 7.07 -1.69
CA VAL A 47 -15.55 5.89 -1.01
C VAL A 47 -14.46 5.29 -0.11
N PRO A 48 -14.25 5.83 1.10
CA PRO A 48 -13.27 5.29 2.05
C PRO A 48 -13.72 3.92 2.56
N GLY A 49 -12.75 3.04 2.85
CA GLY A 49 -13.01 1.76 3.49
C GLY A 49 -13.67 0.68 2.62
N ILE A 50 -13.63 0.80 1.28
CA ILE A 50 -14.26 -0.19 0.40
C ILE A 50 -13.28 -1.21 -0.18
N ASN A 51 -12.02 -0.84 -0.36
CA ASN A 51 -11.04 -1.64 -1.11
C ASN A 51 -9.95 -2.29 -0.26
N GLN A 52 -9.97 -2.11 1.07
CA GLN A 52 -8.89 -2.60 1.95
C GLN A 52 -8.70 -4.11 1.87
N VAL A 53 -9.78 -4.88 1.73
CA VAL A 53 -9.71 -6.34 1.59
C VAL A 53 -9.02 -6.68 0.27
N SER A 54 -9.49 -6.13 -0.85
CA SER A 54 -8.94 -6.39 -2.18
C SER A 54 -7.47 -5.98 -2.29
N VAL A 55 -7.09 -4.80 -1.77
CA VAL A 55 -5.70 -4.32 -1.81
C VAL A 55 -4.80 -5.20 -0.93
N SER A 56 -5.23 -5.58 0.27
CA SER A 56 -4.45 -6.47 1.13
C SER A 56 -4.23 -7.85 0.50
N GLU A 57 -5.22 -8.39 -0.21
CA GLU A 57 -5.11 -9.63 -0.95
C GLU A 57 -4.18 -9.50 -2.16
N HIS A 58 -4.23 -8.36 -2.85
CA HIS A 58 -3.31 -8.08 -3.95
C HIS A 58 -1.85 -8.02 -3.49
N VAL A 59 -1.57 -7.39 -2.33
CA VAL A 59 -0.24 -7.41 -1.71
C VAL A 59 0.24 -8.83 -1.44
N LEU A 60 -0.61 -9.68 -0.85
CA LEU A 60 -0.27 -11.09 -0.61
C LEU A 60 -0.07 -11.86 -1.93
N ALA A 61 -0.88 -11.60 -2.95
CA ALA A 61 -0.71 -12.21 -4.26
C ALA A 61 0.63 -11.84 -4.90
N LEU A 62 1.05 -10.58 -4.82
CA LEU A 62 2.37 -10.12 -5.26
C LEU A 62 3.49 -10.81 -4.47
N LEU A 63 3.35 -10.86 -3.15
CA LEU A 63 4.33 -11.52 -2.27
C LEU A 63 4.48 -13.01 -2.61
N PHE A 64 3.39 -13.74 -2.77
CA PHE A 64 3.44 -15.15 -3.17
C PHE A 64 3.97 -15.33 -4.58
N THR A 65 3.55 -14.49 -5.53
CA THR A 65 4.04 -14.56 -6.92
C THR A 65 5.55 -14.42 -6.99
N PHE A 66 6.10 -13.46 -6.24
CA PHE A 66 7.55 -13.27 -6.15
C PHE A 66 8.23 -14.41 -5.38
N SER A 67 7.77 -14.71 -4.16
CA SER A 67 8.40 -15.70 -3.28
C SER A 67 8.37 -17.12 -3.84
N LYS A 68 7.37 -17.49 -4.62
CA LYS A 68 7.22 -18.81 -5.23
C LYS A 68 7.63 -18.84 -6.71
N ASN A 69 8.11 -17.73 -7.27
CA ASN A 69 8.46 -17.63 -8.70
C ASN A 69 7.32 -18.03 -9.65
N ILE A 70 6.05 -17.74 -9.27
CA ILE A 70 4.87 -18.19 -10.03
C ILE A 70 4.90 -17.69 -11.47
N HIS A 71 5.24 -16.42 -11.67
CA HIS A 71 5.33 -15.79 -12.99
C HIS A 71 6.39 -16.45 -13.88
N LEU A 72 7.54 -16.83 -13.31
CA LEU A 72 8.61 -17.52 -14.06
C LEU A 72 8.20 -18.93 -14.44
N GLN A 73 7.54 -19.65 -13.53
CA GLN A 73 7.04 -21.00 -13.79
C GLN A 73 5.92 -20.99 -14.84
N TYR A 74 4.98 -20.04 -14.74
CA TYR A 74 3.93 -19.85 -15.73
C TYR A 74 4.52 -19.62 -17.13
N ASN A 75 5.46 -18.68 -17.27
CA ASN A 75 6.10 -18.40 -18.56
C ASN A 75 6.88 -19.62 -19.10
N SER A 76 7.53 -20.37 -18.22
CA SER A 76 8.26 -21.58 -18.61
C SER A 76 7.32 -22.64 -19.19
N VAL A 77 6.17 -22.88 -18.54
CA VAL A 77 5.17 -23.84 -19.03
C VAL A 77 4.53 -23.37 -20.34
N GLN A 78 4.21 -22.06 -20.46
CA GLN A 78 3.70 -21.50 -21.73
C GLN A 78 4.67 -21.68 -22.90
N ALA A 79 5.99 -21.65 -22.63
CA ALA A 79 7.03 -21.87 -23.58
C ALA A 79 7.32 -23.39 -23.84
N GLY A 80 6.46 -24.28 -23.35
CA GLY A 80 6.64 -25.76 -23.52
C GLY A 80 7.76 -26.35 -22.67
N SER A 81 8.26 -25.62 -21.65
CA SER A 81 9.33 -26.10 -20.77
C SER A 81 8.78 -26.49 -19.40
N TRP A 82 9.38 -27.54 -18.80
CA TRP A 82 9.03 -28.01 -17.44
C TRP A 82 10.23 -27.84 -16.51
N LYS A 83 10.52 -26.57 -16.14
CA LYS A 83 11.60 -26.28 -15.19
C LYS A 83 11.01 -25.97 -13.82
N ARG A 84 11.42 -26.72 -12.80
CA ARG A 84 11.04 -26.42 -11.42
C ARG A 84 11.81 -25.20 -10.92
N GLY A 85 11.10 -24.16 -10.51
CA GLY A 85 11.70 -23.02 -9.81
C GLY A 85 11.73 -23.30 -8.30
N ILE A 86 12.85 -22.95 -7.65
CA ILE A 86 12.95 -22.98 -6.18
C ILE A 86 12.49 -21.62 -5.67
N GLY A 87 11.44 -21.61 -4.88
CA GLY A 87 10.94 -20.43 -4.19
C GLY A 87 11.40 -20.37 -2.73
N SER A 88 10.96 -19.35 -2.03
CA SER A 88 11.16 -19.18 -0.57
C SER A 88 9.84 -19.26 0.18
N GLU A 89 9.90 -19.63 1.45
CA GLU A 89 8.74 -19.59 2.35
C GLU A 89 8.57 -18.18 2.93
N ILE A 90 7.32 -17.81 3.18
CA ILE A 90 6.97 -16.57 3.88
C ILE A 90 6.73 -16.80 5.38
N GLN A 91 6.42 -18.03 5.77
CA GLN A 91 6.23 -18.39 7.18
C GLN A 91 7.48 -18.06 7.99
N GLY A 92 7.30 -17.45 9.15
CA GLY A 92 8.36 -17.02 10.05
C GLY A 92 9.13 -15.76 9.61
N LYS A 93 8.95 -15.29 8.36
CA LYS A 93 9.49 -14.00 7.90
C LYS A 93 8.76 -12.83 8.55
N THR A 94 9.45 -11.71 8.68
CA THR A 94 8.88 -10.48 9.24
C THR A 94 8.36 -9.57 8.14
N LEU A 95 7.05 -9.29 8.15
CA LEU A 95 6.41 -8.28 7.32
C LEU A 95 6.42 -6.94 8.07
N GLY A 96 7.02 -5.92 7.48
CA GLY A 96 6.93 -4.53 7.90
C GLY A 96 5.79 -3.84 7.16
N ILE A 97 4.90 -3.19 7.89
CA ILE A 97 3.78 -2.42 7.34
C ILE A 97 4.05 -0.94 7.65
N ILE A 98 4.22 -0.12 6.64
CA ILE A 98 4.34 1.32 6.77
C ILE A 98 3.00 1.94 6.37
N GLY A 99 2.25 2.45 7.36
CA GLY A 99 0.87 2.87 7.25
C GLY A 99 -0.12 1.83 7.78
N LEU A 100 -0.50 1.94 9.07
CA LEU A 100 -1.44 1.02 9.74
C LEU A 100 -2.89 1.54 9.65
N GLY A 101 -3.27 2.06 8.47
CA GLY A 101 -4.64 2.41 8.11
C GLY A 101 -5.51 1.19 7.78
N ALA A 102 -6.63 1.39 7.07
CA ALA A 102 -7.57 0.29 6.77
C ALA A 102 -6.91 -0.89 6.03
N VAL A 103 -6.08 -0.61 5.02
CA VAL A 103 -5.36 -1.65 4.25
C VAL A 103 -4.30 -2.32 5.10
N GLY A 104 -3.46 -1.54 5.79
CA GLY A 104 -2.37 -2.08 6.63
C GLY A 104 -2.89 -2.98 7.75
N LYS A 105 -3.98 -2.61 8.40
CA LYS A 105 -4.66 -3.44 9.41
C LYS A 105 -5.15 -4.76 8.83
N GLU A 106 -5.80 -4.72 7.66
CA GLU A 106 -6.31 -5.93 7.00
C GLU A 106 -5.18 -6.85 6.55
N LEU A 107 -4.10 -6.26 6.00
CA LEU A 107 -2.90 -7.00 5.64
C LEU A 107 -2.22 -7.65 6.86
N GLY A 108 -2.10 -6.91 7.96
CA GLY A 108 -1.48 -7.42 9.20
C GLY A 108 -2.18 -8.66 9.74
N LYS A 109 -3.52 -8.64 9.80
CA LYS A 109 -4.32 -9.81 10.21
C LYS A 109 -4.08 -11.03 9.31
N LYS A 110 -4.12 -10.83 8.00
CA LYS A 110 -3.95 -11.92 7.03
C LYS A 110 -2.52 -12.47 7.05
N ALA A 111 -1.51 -11.61 7.13
CA ALA A 111 -0.12 -12.02 7.18
C ALA A 111 0.20 -12.79 8.46
N GLY A 112 -0.34 -12.37 9.62
CA GLY A 112 -0.24 -13.12 10.87
C GLY A 112 -0.87 -14.51 10.77
N ALA A 113 -2.05 -14.62 10.17
CA ALA A 113 -2.72 -15.90 9.93
C ALA A 113 -1.92 -16.84 8.99
N LEU A 114 -1.07 -16.27 8.11
CA LEU A 114 -0.15 -17.03 7.25
C LEU A 114 1.18 -17.39 7.95
N GLY A 115 1.30 -17.13 9.26
CA GLY A 115 2.48 -17.45 10.05
C GLY A 115 3.65 -16.48 9.89
N MET A 116 3.44 -15.28 9.34
CA MET A 116 4.42 -14.22 9.34
C MET A 116 4.46 -13.50 10.70
N LYS A 117 5.62 -12.98 11.07
CA LYS A 117 5.73 -11.97 12.12
C LYS A 117 5.34 -10.62 11.53
N VAL A 118 4.53 -9.84 12.23
CA VAL A 118 4.07 -8.53 11.71
C VAL A 118 4.63 -7.42 12.58
N MET A 119 5.27 -6.45 11.94
CA MET A 119 5.71 -5.21 12.55
C MET A 119 5.09 -4.04 11.78
N ALA A 120 4.52 -3.07 12.48
CA ALA A 120 3.84 -1.94 11.86
C ALA A 120 4.40 -0.62 12.37
N TYR A 121 4.41 0.37 11.49
CA TYR A 121 4.71 1.76 11.78
C TYR A 121 3.61 2.64 11.22
N ASP A 122 3.17 3.61 12.01
CA ASP A 122 2.29 4.70 11.60
C ASP A 122 2.56 5.92 12.47
N ILE A 123 2.22 7.11 11.98
CA ILE A 123 2.25 8.34 12.77
C ILE A 123 1.13 8.36 13.83
N PHE A 124 0.06 7.59 13.63
CA PHE A 124 -1.04 7.42 14.56
C PHE A 124 -1.08 5.98 15.09
N LYS A 125 -0.98 5.84 16.41
CA LYS A 125 -1.09 4.54 17.07
C LYS A 125 -2.56 4.25 17.41
N ASP A 126 -3.16 3.27 16.73
CA ASP A 126 -4.49 2.77 17.08
C ASP A 126 -4.37 1.71 18.18
N GLN A 127 -4.49 2.15 19.42
CA GLN A 127 -4.30 1.26 20.58
C GLN A 127 -5.40 0.20 20.67
N GLU A 128 -6.65 0.52 20.35
CA GLU A 128 -7.76 -0.44 20.39
C GLU A 128 -7.53 -1.59 19.40
N PHE A 129 -7.09 -1.26 18.19
CA PHE A 129 -6.74 -2.28 17.21
C PHE A 129 -5.57 -3.16 17.67
N LEU A 130 -4.52 -2.55 18.21
CA LEU A 130 -3.32 -3.26 18.69
C LEU A 130 -3.61 -4.15 19.90
N ASP A 131 -4.50 -3.73 20.79
CA ASP A 131 -4.93 -4.55 21.93
C ASP A 131 -5.70 -5.80 21.46
N LYS A 132 -6.48 -5.66 20.39
CA LYS A 132 -7.22 -6.78 19.78
C LYS A 132 -6.33 -7.73 18.97
N TYR A 133 -5.25 -7.23 18.38
CA TYR A 133 -4.30 -7.96 17.53
C TYR A 133 -2.90 -7.82 18.09
N SER A 134 -2.71 -8.32 19.32
CA SER A 134 -1.46 -8.16 20.10
C SER A 134 -0.23 -8.82 19.48
N GLU A 135 -0.43 -9.68 18.48
CA GLU A 135 0.64 -10.26 17.66
C GLU A 135 1.26 -9.28 16.66
N ILE A 136 0.61 -8.14 16.42
CA ILE A 136 1.16 -7.06 15.57
C ILE A 136 2.04 -6.15 16.43
N ASN A 137 3.34 -6.18 16.18
CA ASN A 137 4.33 -5.39 16.88
C ASN A 137 4.35 -3.95 16.34
N PHE A 138 3.92 -2.97 17.11
CA PHE A 138 3.95 -1.58 16.69
C PHE A 138 5.26 -0.90 17.07
N SER A 139 5.93 -0.28 16.10
CA SER A 139 7.10 0.56 16.33
C SER A 139 6.76 2.03 16.12
N THR A 140 7.30 2.89 16.96
CA THR A 140 7.27 4.36 16.81
C THR A 140 8.44 4.87 15.95
N ASP A 141 9.39 4.00 15.60
CA ASP A 141 10.54 4.31 14.77
C ASP A 141 10.47 3.54 13.45
N ILE A 142 10.41 4.26 12.34
CA ILE A 142 10.37 3.66 11.00
C ILE A 142 11.68 2.89 10.69
N ASP A 143 12.79 3.25 11.28
CA ASP A 143 14.07 2.57 11.08
C ASP A 143 14.06 1.12 11.62
N ASP A 144 13.18 0.81 12.56
CA ASP A 144 12.92 -0.57 12.96
C ASP A 144 12.36 -1.41 11.80
N ILE A 145 11.43 -0.85 11.03
CA ILE A 145 10.88 -1.52 9.85
C ILE A 145 11.98 -1.76 8.82
N TYR A 146 12.77 -0.74 8.53
CA TYR A 146 13.85 -0.82 7.53
C TYR A 146 14.93 -1.86 7.89
N SER A 147 15.26 -1.96 9.18
CA SER A 147 16.38 -2.81 9.63
C SER A 147 15.99 -4.25 9.97
N LYS A 148 14.74 -4.50 10.36
CA LYS A 148 14.31 -5.78 10.95
C LYS A 148 13.41 -6.62 10.04
N CYS A 149 12.80 -6.03 8.99
CA CYS A 149 11.81 -6.73 8.18
C CYS A 149 12.41 -7.41 6.96
N ASP A 150 11.84 -8.53 6.57
CA ASP A 150 12.19 -9.31 5.37
C ASP A 150 11.33 -8.89 4.16
N VAL A 151 10.17 -8.33 4.43
CA VAL A 151 9.22 -7.76 3.46
C VAL A 151 8.74 -6.43 4.01
N ILE A 152 8.63 -5.41 3.18
CA ILE A 152 8.08 -4.09 3.55
C ILE A 152 6.93 -3.76 2.60
N SER A 153 5.77 -3.42 3.15
CA SER A 153 4.60 -2.99 2.37
C SER A 153 4.20 -1.58 2.74
N LEU A 154 4.03 -0.73 1.72
CA LEU A 154 3.69 0.68 1.87
C LEU A 154 2.19 0.89 1.67
N HIS A 155 1.56 1.60 2.64
CA HIS A 155 0.13 1.93 2.64
C HIS A 155 -0.12 3.36 3.10
N LEU A 156 0.66 4.28 2.55
CA LEU A 156 0.61 5.69 2.88
C LEU A 156 0.04 6.51 1.71
N PRO A 157 -0.73 7.56 1.97
CA PRO A 157 -1.08 8.52 0.93
C PRO A 157 0.18 9.26 0.44
N HIS A 158 0.19 9.66 -0.83
CA HIS A 158 1.24 10.53 -1.35
C HIS A 158 1.07 11.95 -0.80
N THR A 159 2.03 12.40 -0.04
CA THR A 159 2.10 13.74 0.56
C THR A 159 3.54 14.26 0.51
N LYS A 160 3.74 15.54 0.84
CA LYS A 160 5.10 16.10 0.94
C LYS A 160 6.00 15.35 1.94
N GLN A 161 5.41 14.77 2.99
CA GLN A 161 6.13 14.01 4.02
C GLN A 161 6.44 12.57 3.58
N THR A 162 5.63 11.99 2.71
CA THR A 162 5.79 10.61 2.24
C THR A 162 6.43 10.53 0.86
N ASP A 163 6.64 11.67 0.20
CA ASP A 163 7.34 11.71 -1.09
C ASP A 163 8.77 11.18 -0.93
N LYS A 164 9.13 10.24 -1.80
CA LYS A 164 10.45 9.58 -1.79
C LYS A 164 10.85 9.00 -0.44
N LEU A 165 9.87 8.48 0.32
CA LEU A 165 10.13 7.84 1.62
C LEU A 165 11.15 6.71 1.49
N ILE A 166 11.06 5.91 0.43
CA ILE A 166 12.09 4.94 0.04
C ILE A 166 12.97 5.60 -1.02
N ASN A 167 14.12 6.09 -0.60
CA ASN A 167 15.10 6.76 -1.44
C ASN A 167 16.45 6.03 -1.41
N ASP A 168 17.43 6.52 -2.18
CA ASP A 168 18.74 5.90 -2.30
C ASP A 168 19.44 5.74 -0.94
N ILE A 169 19.30 6.70 -0.03
CA ILE A 169 19.90 6.63 1.31
C ILE A 169 19.26 5.49 2.10
N VAL A 170 17.93 5.39 2.10
CA VAL A 170 17.22 4.30 2.78
C VAL A 170 17.64 2.96 2.21
N ILE A 171 17.65 2.82 0.88
CA ILE A 171 18.00 1.56 0.20
C ILE A 171 19.44 1.15 0.55
N THR A 172 20.39 2.07 0.50
CA THR A 172 21.82 1.74 0.66
C THR A 172 22.26 1.61 2.10
N THR A 173 21.61 2.33 3.05
CA THR A 173 22.11 2.42 4.42
C THR A 173 21.20 1.80 5.48
N LYS A 174 19.88 1.77 5.27
CA LYS A 174 18.90 1.36 6.29
C LYS A 174 18.32 -0.03 6.07
N LEU A 175 18.17 -0.49 4.82
CA LEU A 175 17.61 -1.81 4.50
C LEU A 175 18.62 -2.93 4.76
N LYS A 176 18.77 -3.32 6.02
CA LYS A 176 19.81 -4.29 6.45
C LYS A 176 19.60 -5.70 5.90
N LYS A 177 18.36 -6.11 5.67
CA LYS A 177 18.02 -7.46 5.21
C LYS A 177 17.74 -7.55 3.71
N GLN A 178 17.92 -6.47 2.95
CA GLN A 178 17.54 -6.41 1.54
C GLN A 178 16.09 -6.90 1.32
N PRO A 179 15.09 -6.27 1.97
CA PRO A 179 13.74 -6.76 1.97
C PRO A 179 13.08 -6.69 0.58
N ILE A 180 12.06 -7.51 0.37
CA ILE A 180 11.10 -7.31 -0.72
C ILE A 180 10.29 -6.05 -0.37
N ILE A 181 10.22 -5.08 -1.28
CA ILE A 181 9.39 -3.88 -1.12
C ILE A 181 8.17 -3.99 -2.02
N ILE A 182 6.98 -3.80 -1.44
CA ILE A 182 5.71 -3.81 -2.14
C ILE A 182 5.05 -2.43 -1.95
N ASN A 183 4.71 -1.79 -3.04
CA ASN A 183 3.98 -0.53 -3.04
C ASN A 183 2.71 -0.66 -3.89
N THR A 184 1.56 -0.52 -3.26
CA THR A 184 0.21 -0.55 -3.86
C THR A 184 -0.59 0.70 -3.48
N ALA A 185 0.08 1.71 -2.92
CA ALA A 185 -0.52 2.97 -2.50
C ALA A 185 -0.48 4.03 -3.61
#